data_22a75ee8e3e9324aed69caa97ecbcd54
#
_entry.id   22a75ee8e3e9324aed69caa97ecbcd54
#
_cell.length_a   1.000
_cell.length_b   1.000
_cell.length_c   1.000
_cell.angle_alpha   90.00
_cell.angle_beta   90.00
_cell.angle_gamma   90.00
#
_symmetry.space_group_name_H-M   'P 1'
#
loop_
_entity.id
_entity.type
_entity.pdbx_description
1 polymer ?
#
loop_
_entity_poly.entity_id
_entity_poly.type
_entity_poly.pdbx_seq_one_letter_code
_entity_poly.pdbx_strand_id
1 'polypeptide(L)'
;MRQVRVHGPGDVRVDEVEPPRPGPRDAVVRVAACGICGTDLSFIRLGGSKGPGGAPLCLGHEIAGVVEWVGSEVRGTPVGERVVVHPGTDELGRIGTGAAEGGLTPALLVREAARGGRLFRVPDGLPLDVAALAEPLAVGMRAVERAEVRRGDKVAVFGCGPIGLFALATLLDRGIEQAVRST
;
A
#
# COMPACT_ATOMS: atom_id res chain seq x y z
N MET A 1 11.35 1.27 -18.20
CA MET A 1 10.17 1.96 -17.66
C MET A 1 10.58 2.92 -16.55
N ARG A 2 9.79 3.96 -16.25
CA ARG A 2 10.11 4.92 -15.20
C ARG A 2 9.71 4.40 -13.82
N GLN A 3 10.53 4.65 -12.79
CA GLN A 3 10.25 4.31 -11.40
C GLN A 3 10.81 5.38 -10.47
N VAL A 4 10.05 5.79 -9.46
CA VAL A 4 10.53 6.73 -8.43
C VAL A 4 11.37 5.98 -7.42
N ARG A 5 12.59 6.49 -7.16
CA ARG A 5 13.55 5.89 -6.24
C ARG A 5 14.21 6.93 -5.33
N VAL A 6 14.58 6.52 -4.13
CA VAL A 6 15.39 7.30 -3.18
C VAL A 6 16.82 6.79 -3.22
N HIS A 7 17.74 7.67 -3.63
CA HIS A 7 19.17 7.36 -3.74
C HIS A 7 19.96 7.73 -2.47
N GLY A 8 19.38 8.56 -1.61
CA GLY A 8 19.96 9.04 -0.37
C GLY A 8 19.05 10.06 0.32
N PRO A 9 19.45 10.63 1.45
CA PRO A 9 18.65 11.65 2.15
C PRO A 9 18.33 12.84 1.25
N GLY A 10 17.04 13.07 1.00
CA GLY A 10 16.56 14.15 0.12
C GLY A 10 16.75 13.91 -1.39
N ASP A 11 17.40 12.82 -1.80
CA ASP A 11 17.72 12.54 -3.20
C ASP A 11 16.66 11.59 -3.80
N VAL A 12 15.61 12.15 -4.37
CA VAL A 12 14.53 11.44 -5.07
C VAL A 12 14.69 11.61 -6.57
N ARG A 13 14.71 10.51 -7.29
CA ARG A 13 14.86 10.49 -8.76
C ARG A 13 13.78 9.67 -9.43
N VAL A 14 13.53 9.98 -10.70
CA VAL A 14 12.78 9.13 -11.62
C VAL A 14 13.79 8.39 -12.49
N ASP A 15 14.02 7.14 -12.15
CA ASP A 15 14.97 6.30 -12.87
C ASP A 15 14.31 5.58 -14.04
N GLU A 16 15.08 5.36 -15.10
CA GLU A 16 14.74 4.37 -16.12
C GLU A 16 15.24 3.00 -15.67
N VAL A 17 14.29 2.05 -15.55
CA VAL A 17 14.57 0.69 -15.10
C VAL A 17 14.05 -0.33 -16.11
N GLU A 18 14.60 -1.54 -16.08
CA GLU A 18 14.08 -2.66 -16.86
C GLU A 18 12.63 -2.97 -16.45
N PRO A 19 11.76 -3.35 -17.40
CA PRO A 19 10.45 -3.89 -17.07
C PRO A 19 10.55 -5.12 -16.14
N PRO A 20 9.53 -5.39 -15.34
CA PRO A 20 9.53 -6.55 -14.44
C PRO A 20 9.64 -7.86 -15.24
N ARG A 21 10.39 -8.83 -14.70
CA ARG A 21 10.51 -10.18 -15.23
C ARG A 21 9.84 -11.16 -14.24
N PRO A 22 8.52 -11.39 -14.40
CA PRO A 22 7.77 -12.23 -13.48
C PRO A 22 8.04 -13.72 -13.66
N GLY A 23 8.07 -14.45 -12.57
CA GLY A 23 8.14 -15.91 -12.52
C GLY A 23 6.76 -16.57 -12.38
N PRO A 24 6.69 -17.91 -12.35
CA PRO A 24 5.42 -18.66 -12.37
C PRO A 24 4.51 -18.36 -11.15
N ARG A 25 5.06 -17.81 -10.08
CA ARG A 25 4.35 -17.51 -8.83
C ARG A 25 4.00 -16.04 -8.66
N ASP A 26 4.38 -15.19 -9.61
CA ASP A 26 4.27 -13.74 -9.54
C ASP A 26 3.06 -13.21 -10.33
N ALA A 27 2.75 -11.93 -10.14
CA ALA A 27 1.84 -11.18 -11.00
C ALA A 27 2.45 -9.82 -11.36
N VAL A 28 1.99 -9.22 -12.44
CA VAL A 28 2.27 -7.83 -12.78
C VAL A 28 0.97 -7.04 -12.77
N VAL A 29 0.99 -5.92 -12.05
CA VAL A 29 -0.13 -4.99 -11.96
C VAL A 29 0.26 -3.69 -12.63
N ARG A 30 -0.53 -3.29 -13.64
CA ARG A 30 -0.49 -1.94 -14.20
C ARG A 30 -1.09 -1.00 -13.16
N VAL A 31 -0.25 -0.16 -12.57
CA VAL A 31 -0.67 0.75 -11.50
C VAL A 31 -1.52 1.87 -12.09
N ALA A 32 -2.72 2.05 -11.54
CA ALA A 32 -3.63 3.14 -11.87
C ALA A 32 -3.55 4.29 -10.87
N ALA A 33 -3.34 3.95 -9.59
CA ALA A 33 -3.17 4.92 -8.52
C ALA A 33 -2.23 4.36 -7.45
N CYS A 34 -1.41 5.24 -6.88
CA CYS A 34 -0.57 4.94 -5.72
C CYS A 34 -0.56 6.16 -4.80
N GLY A 35 -1.00 5.99 -3.55
CA GLY A 35 -0.94 7.01 -2.53
C GLY A 35 0.50 7.30 -2.08
N ILE A 36 0.71 8.48 -1.51
CA ILE A 36 1.97 8.89 -0.87
C ILE A 36 1.75 8.95 0.64
N CYS A 37 2.40 8.07 1.36
CA CYS A 37 2.32 7.95 2.81
C CYS A 37 3.35 8.86 3.51
N GLY A 38 3.08 9.21 4.77
CA GLY A 38 4.09 9.84 5.63
C GLY A 38 5.37 8.99 5.79
N THR A 39 5.27 7.68 5.64
CA THR A 39 6.40 6.74 5.60
C THR A 39 7.31 7.00 4.40
N ASP A 40 6.74 7.26 3.21
CA ASP A 40 7.53 7.61 2.01
C ASP A 40 8.31 8.90 2.24
N LEU A 41 7.67 9.92 2.82
CA LEU A 41 8.33 11.19 3.17
C LEU A 41 9.46 10.98 4.19
N SER A 42 9.28 10.09 5.14
CA SER A 42 10.32 9.73 6.11
C SER A 42 11.51 9.03 5.44
N PHE A 43 11.26 8.11 4.51
CA PHE A 43 12.32 7.44 3.75
C PHE A 43 13.07 8.41 2.85
N ILE A 44 12.38 9.37 2.23
CA ILE A 44 13.03 10.44 1.47
C ILE A 44 13.98 11.23 2.39
N ARG A 45 13.50 11.66 3.55
CA ARG A 45 14.30 12.47 4.49
C ARG A 45 15.49 11.71 5.05
N LEU A 46 15.33 10.44 5.37
CA LEU A 46 16.37 9.62 6.02
C LEU A 46 17.26 8.87 5.03
N GLY A 47 16.87 8.78 3.75
CA GLY A 47 17.56 7.97 2.74
C GLY A 47 17.36 6.47 2.93
N GLY A 48 16.31 6.05 3.66
CA GLY A 48 15.96 4.65 3.89
C GLY A 48 15.40 4.37 5.28
N SER A 49 14.96 3.13 5.51
CA SER A 49 14.39 2.69 6.79
C SER A 49 15.42 2.60 7.93
N LYS A 50 16.70 2.49 7.60
CA LYS A 50 17.83 2.40 8.56
C LYS A 50 18.88 3.49 8.32
N GLY A 51 18.50 4.57 7.63
CA GLY A 51 19.42 5.62 7.17
C GLY A 51 20.06 5.31 5.82
N PRO A 52 21.01 6.16 5.36
CA PRO A 52 21.65 6.03 4.05
C PRO A 52 22.41 4.72 3.94
N GLY A 53 22.25 4.00 2.86
CA GLY A 53 23.06 2.82 2.56
C GLY A 53 22.48 1.92 1.48
N GLY A 54 23.34 1.42 0.63
CA GLY A 54 23.05 0.39 -0.34
C GLY A 54 22.36 0.87 -1.62
N ALA A 55 21.54 -0.02 -2.20
CA ALA A 55 20.83 0.22 -3.45
C ALA A 55 19.70 1.26 -3.28
N PRO A 56 19.30 1.99 -4.34
CA PRO A 56 18.17 2.88 -4.31
C PRO A 56 16.88 2.18 -3.87
N LEU A 57 16.09 2.84 -3.02
CA LEU A 57 14.86 2.32 -2.45
C LEU A 57 13.66 2.69 -3.31
N CYS A 58 12.72 1.76 -3.49
CA CYS A 58 11.44 2.03 -4.13
C CYS A 58 10.40 2.50 -3.11
N LEU A 59 9.55 3.43 -3.53
CA LEU A 59 8.48 4.02 -2.74
C LEU A 59 7.10 3.62 -3.26
N GLY A 60 6.08 3.91 -2.43
CA GLY A 60 4.68 3.70 -2.74
C GLY A 60 4.19 2.31 -2.37
N HIS A 61 3.25 2.25 -1.43
CA HIS A 61 2.68 1.00 -0.89
C HIS A 61 1.15 1.03 -0.79
N GLU A 62 0.52 2.14 -1.11
CA GLU A 62 -0.94 2.33 -1.16
C GLU A 62 -1.40 2.22 -2.62
N ILE A 63 -1.62 1.00 -3.12
CA ILE A 63 -1.63 0.72 -4.56
C ILE A 63 -2.95 0.12 -5.01
N ALA A 64 -3.52 0.67 -6.09
CA ALA A 64 -4.58 0.06 -6.86
C ALA A 64 -4.24 0.07 -8.37
N GLY A 65 -4.70 -0.95 -9.07
CA GLY A 65 -4.41 -1.10 -10.49
C GLY A 65 -5.21 -2.21 -11.15
N VAL A 66 -4.72 -2.63 -12.31
CA VAL A 66 -5.31 -3.71 -13.11
C VAL A 66 -4.25 -4.78 -13.34
N VAL A 67 -4.60 -6.02 -13.11
CA VAL A 67 -3.72 -7.17 -13.35
C VAL A 67 -3.42 -7.26 -14.84
N GLU A 68 -2.15 -7.18 -15.20
CA GLU A 68 -1.68 -7.21 -16.60
C GLU A 68 -1.09 -8.57 -16.98
N TRP A 69 -0.53 -9.28 -16.01
CA TRP A 69 0.03 -10.60 -16.20
C TRP A 69 -0.02 -11.41 -14.90
N VAL A 70 -0.19 -12.73 -15.03
CA VAL A 70 -0.15 -13.68 -13.91
C VAL A 70 0.65 -14.91 -14.26
N GLY A 71 1.43 -15.42 -13.31
CA GLY A 71 2.18 -16.65 -13.45
C GLY A 71 1.28 -17.89 -13.44
N SER A 72 1.81 -18.99 -13.98
CA SER A 72 1.07 -20.26 -14.16
C SER A 72 0.58 -20.87 -12.84
N GLU A 73 1.16 -20.51 -11.70
CA GLU A 73 0.77 -20.98 -10.38
C GLU A 73 -0.21 -20.03 -9.64
N VAL A 74 -0.44 -18.83 -10.15
CA VAL A 74 -1.39 -17.86 -9.56
C VAL A 74 -2.82 -18.32 -9.87
N ARG A 75 -3.68 -18.35 -8.86
CA ARG A 75 -5.08 -18.76 -8.98
C ARG A 75 -6.03 -17.69 -8.48
N GLY A 76 -7.22 -17.62 -9.05
CA GLY A 76 -8.31 -16.76 -8.56
C GLY A 76 -8.19 -15.28 -8.92
N THR A 77 -7.15 -14.87 -9.66
CA THR A 77 -6.95 -13.48 -10.07
C THR A 77 -6.64 -13.44 -11.57
N PRO A 78 -7.65 -13.24 -12.43
CA PRO A 78 -7.43 -13.20 -13.88
C PRO A 78 -6.77 -11.89 -14.34
N VAL A 79 -6.15 -11.94 -15.51
CA VAL A 79 -5.71 -10.73 -16.22
C VAL A 79 -6.94 -9.85 -16.51
N GLY A 80 -6.80 -8.53 -16.35
CA GLY A 80 -7.88 -7.56 -16.44
C GLY A 80 -8.61 -7.29 -15.11
N GLU A 81 -8.36 -8.09 -14.06
CA GLU A 81 -8.97 -7.86 -12.74
C GLU A 81 -8.47 -6.54 -12.14
N ARG A 82 -9.42 -5.77 -11.60
CA ARG A 82 -9.14 -4.54 -10.84
C ARG A 82 -8.81 -4.92 -9.40
N VAL A 83 -7.63 -4.51 -8.92
CA VAL A 83 -7.12 -4.96 -7.62
C VAL A 83 -6.52 -3.83 -6.79
N VAL A 84 -6.58 -3.98 -5.47
CA VAL A 84 -5.64 -3.35 -4.55
C VAL A 84 -4.53 -4.34 -4.24
N VAL A 85 -3.32 -3.83 -4.04
CA VAL A 85 -2.14 -4.64 -3.76
C VAL A 85 -1.78 -4.52 -2.29
N HIS A 86 -1.74 -5.66 -1.59
CA HIS A 86 -1.19 -5.70 -0.23
C HIS A 86 0.33 -5.57 -0.27
N PRO A 87 0.93 -4.59 0.42
CA PRO A 87 2.37 -4.30 0.30
C PRO A 87 3.28 -5.38 0.88
N GLY A 88 2.72 -6.38 1.57
CA GLY A 88 3.47 -7.47 2.20
C GLY A 88 4.16 -7.07 3.49
N THR A 89 4.46 -8.05 4.31
CA THR A 89 5.13 -7.89 5.60
C THR A 89 6.45 -8.65 5.70
N ASP A 90 6.68 -9.59 4.78
CA ASP A 90 7.89 -10.42 4.71
C ASP A 90 8.94 -9.84 3.74
N GLU A 91 10.17 -10.31 3.86
CA GLU A 91 11.29 -9.83 3.03
C GLU A 91 11.14 -10.19 1.55
N LEU A 92 10.40 -11.27 1.23
CA LEU A 92 10.22 -11.78 -0.14
C LEU A 92 9.22 -10.98 -0.96
N GLY A 93 8.34 -10.23 -0.29
CA GLY A 93 7.24 -9.59 -0.98
C GLY A 93 6.94 -8.15 -0.58
N ARG A 94 7.81 -7.51 0.19
CA ARG A 94 7.60 -6.13 0.61
C ARG A 94 7.63 -5.17 -0.58
N ILE A 95 6.67 -4.23 -0.61
CA ILE A 95 6.51 -3.23 -1.66
C ILE A 95 6.53 -1.83 -1.03
N GLY A 96 7.32 -0.93 -1.58
CA GLY A 96 7.32 0.51 -1.28
C GLY A 96 7.80 0.92 0.11
N THR A 97 8.24 -0.02 0.94
CA THR A 97 8.72 0.25 2.30
C THR A 97 10.18 -0.11 2.49
N GLY A 98 11.02 0.35 1.57
CA GLY A 98 12.46 0.08 1.57
C GLY A 98 12.86 -1.24 0.92
N ALA A 99 12.04 -1.76 0.03
CA ALA A 99 12.26 -2.96 -0.76
C ALA A 99 12.67 -2.64 -2.21
N ALA A 100 12.92 -3.69 -2.99
CA ALA A 100 13.26 -3.57 -4.42
C ALA A 100 12.06 -3.13 -5.26
N GLU A 101 10.85 -3.46 -4.83
CA GLU A 101 9.62 -3.14 -5.53
C GLU A 101 8.89 -1.96 -4.85
N GLY A 102 8.19 -1.14 -5.63
CA GLY A 102 7.38 -0.02 -5.14
C GLY A 102 6.32 0.39 -6.13
N GLY A 103 5.22 0.96 -5.64
CA GLY A 103 4.04 1.31 -6.43
C GLY A 103 4.15 2.59 -7.25
N LEU A 104 5.18 3.42 -7.05
CA LEU A 104 5.40 4.62 -7.86
C LEU A 104 6.10 4.25 -9.19
N THR A 105 5.43 3.42 -9.98
CA THR A 105 5.86 2.87 -11.27
C THR A 105 4.65 2.53 -12.13
N PRO A 106 4.72 2.52 -13.46
CA PRO A 106 3.60 2.11 -14.31
C PRO A 106 3.27 0.61 -14.21
N ALA A 107 4.27 -0.26 -13.98
CA ALA A 107 4.09 -1.72 -13.89
C ALA A 107 4.80 -2.25 -12.64
N LEU A 108 4.01 -2.79 -11.71
CA LEU A 108 4.49 -3.31 -10.43
C LEU A 108 4.59 -4.83 -10.48
N LEU A 109 5.75 -5.37 -10.10
CA LEU A 109 5.91 -6.80 -9.85
C LEU A 109 5.41 -7.15 -8.44
N VAL A 110 4.41 -8.00 -8.37
CA VAL A 110 3.90 -8.59 -7.12
C VAL A 110 4.44 -10.01 -7.00
N ARG A 111 5.51 -10.16 -6.24
CA ARG A 111 6.14 -11.46 -6.01
C ARG A 111 5.25 -12.36 -5.15
N GLU A 112 5.35 -13.66 -5.37
CA GLU A 112 4.62 -14.67 -4.61
C GLU A 112 3.09 -14.45 -4.56
N ALA A 113 2.52 -13.87 -5.59
CA ALA A 113 1.07 -13.69 -5.72
C ALA A 113 0.29 -15.02 -5.62
N ALA A 114 0.93 -16.14 -5.98
CA ALA A 114 0.38 -17.49 -5.88
C ALA A 114 0.06 -17.93 -4.43
N ARG A 115 0.66 -17.30 -3.40
CA ARG A 115 0.33 -17.58 -2.00
C ARG A 115 -1.05 -17.06 -1.58
N GLY A 116 -1.69 -16.22 -2.40
CA GLY A 116 -2.90 -15.50 -2.03
C GLY A 116 -2.64 -14.34 -1.05
N GLY A 117 -3.69 -13.56 -0.79
CA GLY A 117 -3.60 -12.43 0.16
C GLY A 117 -2.72 -11.24 -0.29
N ARG A 118 -2.35 -11.21 -1.58
CA ARG A 118 -1.54 -10.13 -2.17
C ARG A 118 -2.36 -9.22 -3.07
N LEU A 119 -3.34 -9.77 -3.76
CA LEU A 119 -4.21 -9.09 -4.70
C LEU A 119 -5.65 -9.26 -4.22
N PHE A 120 -6.32 -8.14 -3.98
CA PHE A 120 -7.72 -8.14 -3.56
C PHE A 120 -8.55 -7.43 -4.61
N ARG A 121 -9.60 -8.09 -5.08
CA ARG A 121 -10.51 -7.54 -6.06
C ARG A 121 -11.15 -6.24 -5.57
N VAL A 122 -11.16 -5.24 -6.44
CA VAL A 122 -11.89 -3.98 -6.23
C VAL A 122 -13.34 -4.18 -6.66
N PRO A 123 -14.32 -3.83 -5.81
CA PRO A 123 -15.74 -3.88 -6.19
C PRO A 123 -16.02 -3.07 -7.45
N ASP A 124 -17.01 -3.55 -8.24
CA ASP A 124 -17.44 -2.85 -9.45
C ASP A 124 -17.97 -1.45 -9.09
N GLY A 125 -17.64 -0.47 -9.93
CA GLY A 125 -18.03 0.91 -9.71
C GLY A 125 -17.16 1.72 -8.74
N LEU A 126 -16.30 1.09 -7.91
CA LEU A 126 -15.38 1.84 -7.05
C LEU A 126 -14.18 2.34 -7.87
N PRO A 127 -13.91 3.67 -7.93
CA PRO A 127 -12.74 4.20 -8.63
C PRO A 127 -11.43 3.67 -8.07
N LEU A 128 -10.41 3.48 -8.92
CA LEU A 128 -9.13 2.90 -8.48
C LEU A 128 -8.31 3.84 -7.60
N ASP A 129 -8.43 5.15 -7.77
CA ASP A 129 -7.83 6.15 -6.88
C ASP A 129 -8.44 6.08 -5.46
N VAL A 130 -9.75 5.85 -5.35
CA VAL A 130 -10.40 5.59 -4.07
C VAL A 130 -10.00 4.23 -3.51
N ALA A 131 -9.91 3.20 -4.35
CA ALA A 131 -9.50 1.86 -3.93
C ALA A 131 -8.06 1.82 -3.37
N ALA A 132 -7.17 2.69 -3.84
CA ALA A 132 -5.81 2.81 -3.31
C ALA A 132 -5.77 3.19 -1.80
N LEU A 133 -6.84 3.81 -1.28
CA LEU A 133 -6.98 4.12 0.14
C LEU A 133 -7.25 2.88 1.02
N ALA A 134 -7.40 1.70 0.45
CA ALA A 134 -7.67 0.47 1.21
C ALA A 134 -6.53 0.12 2.18
N GLU A 135 -5.27 0.41 1.83
CA GLU A 135 -4.13 0.16 2.70
C GLU A 135 -4.17 1.07 3.95
N PRO A 136 -4.19 2.41 3.85
CA PRO A 136 -4.25 3.26 5.04
C PRO A 136 -5.57 3.11 5.81
N LEU A 137 -6.69 2.76 5.16
CA LEU A 137 -7.93 2.38 5.84
C LEU A 137 -7.73 1.15 6.72
N ALA A 138 -7.07 0.11 6.21
CA ALA A 138 -6.78 -1.11 6.98
C ALA A 138 -5.91 -0.82 8.21
N VAL A 139 -4.98 0.14 8.13
CA VAL A 139 -4.20 0.61 9.29
C VAL A 139 -5.10 1.26 10.34
N GLY A 140 -6.02 2.15 9.93
CA GLY A 140 -7.01 2.77 10.82
C GLY A 140 -7.94 1.75 11.47
N MET A 141 -8.46 0.78 10.70
CA MET A 141 -9.28 -0.33 11.19
C MET A 141 -8.54 -1.17 12.24
N ARG A 142 -7.29 -1.51 11.97
CA ARG A 142 -6.48 -2.29 12.89
C ARG A 142 -6.18 -1.53 14.19
N ALA A 143 -6.00 -0.22 14.14
CA ALA A 143 -5.83 0.59 15.34
C ALA A 143 -7.07 0.50 16.24
N VAL A 144 -8.27 0.60 15.67
CA VAL A 144 -9.54 0.46 16.41
C VAL A 144 -9.72 -0.96 16.96
N GLU A 145 -9.36 -1.99 16.19
CA GLU A 145 -9.39 -3.39 16.67
C GLU A 145 -8.49 -3.59 17.88
N ARG A 146 -7.26 -3.08 17.81
CA ARG A 146 -6.30 -3.23 18.90
C ARG A 146 -6.63 -2.42 20.15
N ALA A 147 -7.43 -1.38 20.00
CA ALA A 147 -7.94 -0.59 21.14
C ALA A 147 -9.11 -1.29 21.84
N GLU A 148 -9.62 -2.41 21.29
CA GLU A 148 -10.72 -3.22 21.86
C GLU A 148 -11.95 -2.39 22.25
N VAL A 149 -12.23 -1.33 21.48
CA VAL A 149 -13.33 -0.39 21.75
C VAL A 149 -14.67 -1.11 21.68
N ARG A 150 -15.52 -0.86 22.68
CA ARG A 150 -16.85 -1.45 22.84
C ARG A 150 -17.94 -0.40 22.65
N ARG A 151 -19.14 -0.85 22.31
CA ARG A 151 -20.30 0.03 22.21
C ARG A 151 -20.58 0.72 23.56
N GLY A 152 -20.74 2.04 23.53
CA GLY A 152 -20.91 2.88 24.73
C GLY A 152 -19.61 3.52 25.25
N ASP A 153 -18.45 3.10 24.76
CA ASP A 153 -17.19 3.75 25.11
C ASP A 153 -17.12 5.18 24.53
N LYS A 154 -16.40 6.04 25.25
CA LYS A 154 -16.02 7.38 24.78
C LYS A 154 -14.59 7.31 24.24
N VAL A 155 -14.42 7.69 22.98
CA VAL A 155 -13.13 7.56 22.28
C VAL A 155 -12.64 8.93 21.84
N ALA A 156 -11.37 9.23 22.09
CA ALA A 156 -10.69 10.39 21.54
C ALA A 156 -9.63 9.95 20.52
N VAL A 157 -9.69 10.52 19.30
CA VAL A 157 -8.71 10.30 18.26
C VAL A 157 -7.84 11.56 18.15
N PHE A 158 -6.55 11.43 18.45
CA PHE A 158 -5.59 12.51 18.32
C PHE A 158 -4.91 12.48 16.97
N GLY A 159 -5.03 13.58 16.22
CA GLY A 159 -4.51 13.74 14.86
C GLY A 159 -5.57 13.44 13.79
N CYS A 160 -5.74 14.40 12.86
CA CYS A 160 -6.70 14.33 11.75
C CYS A 160 -6.02 14.03 10.41
N GLY A 161 -4.88 13.35 10.42
CA GLY A 161 -4.28 12.80 9.21
C GLY A 161 -5.09 11.58 8.68
N PRO A 162 -4.70 11.00 7.54
CA PRO A 162 -5.44 9.90 6.92
C PRO A 162 -5.76 8.76 7.89
N ILE A 163 -4.81 8.32 8.69
CA ILE A 163 -5.00 7.22 9.66
C ILE A 163 -6.03 7.58 10.73
N GLY A 164 -5.96 8.80 11.30
CA GLY A 164 -6.94 9.25 12.30
C GLY A 164 -8.35 9.37 11.73
N LEU A 165 -8.49 9.86 10.49
CA LEU A 165 -9.78 9.93 9.80
C LEU A 165 -10.35 8.53 9.52
N PHE A 166 -9.52 7.56 9.11
CA PHE A 166 -9.95 6.18 8.89
C PHE A 166 -10.27 5.46 10.20
N ALA A 167 -9.54 5.73 11.28
CA ALA A 167 -9.90 5.23 12.60
C ALA A 167 -11.27 5.78 13.04
N LEU A 168 -11.52 7.08 12.87
CA LEU A 168 -12.81 7.70 13.17
C LEU A 168 -13.93 7.11 12.32
N ALA A 169 -13.74 6.97 11.01
CA ALA A 169 -14.73 6.34 10.12
C ALA A 169 -15.05 4.91 10.57
N THR A 170 -14.04 4.14 10.96
CA THR A 170 -14.20 2.78 11.48
C THR A 170 -14.99 2.76 12.80
N LEU A 171 -14.73 3.69 13.70
CA LEU A 171 -15.47 3.82 14.96
C LEU A 171 -16.95 4.11 14.70
N LEU A 172 -17.23 5.06 13.78
CA LEU A 172 -18.60 5.42 13.39
C LEU A 172 -19.33 4.23 12.74
N ASP A 173 -18.68 3.52 11.82
CA ASP A 173 -19.22 2.31 11.19
C ASP A 173 -19.58 1.22 12.20
N ARG A 174 -18.79 1.10 13.27
CA ARG A 174 -19.06 0.18 14.41
C ARG A 174 -20.11 0.69 15.41
N GLY A 175 -20.71 1.84 15.15
CA GLY A 175 -21.74 2.44 16.00
C GLY A 175 -21.21 3.04 17.30
N ILE A 176 -19.96 3.50 17.32
CA ILE A 176 -19.39 4.29 18.43
C ILE A 176 -19.76 5.75 18.21
N GLU A 177 -20.83 6.20 18.85
CA GLU A 177 -21.40 7.55 18.65
C GLU A 177 -20.62 8.67 19.36
N GLN A 178 -19.87 8.32 20.40
CA GLN A 178 -19.10 9.28 21.21
C GLN A 178 -17.60 9.24 20.84
N ALA A 179 -17.29 9.42 19.55
CA ALA A 179 -15.95 9.58 19.08
C ALA A 179 -15.67 11.07 18.79
N VAL A 180 -14.68 11.65 19.47
CA VAL A 180 -14.23 13.03 19.25
C VAL A 180 -12.83 13.04 18.71
N ARG A 181 -12.52 14.05 17.88
CA ARG A 181 -11.19 14.28 17.31
C ARG A 181 -10.55 15.51 17.93
N SER A 182 -9.24 15.46 18.12
CA SER A 182 -8.40 16.63 18.39
C SER A 182 -7.45 16.86 17.24
N THR A 183 -7.26 18.09 16.86
CA THR A 183 -6.26 18.53 15.88
C THR A 183 -4.86 18.53 16.47
#